data_db58cba7839ee8ff2617207c2657f01b
#
_entry.id   db58cba7839ee8ff2617207c2657f01b
#
_cell.length_a   1.000
_cell.length_b   1.000
_cell.length_c   1.000
_cell.angle_alpha   90.00
_cell.angle_beta   90.00
_cell.angle_gamma   90.00
#
_symmetry.space_group_name_H-M   'P 1'
#
loop_
_entity.id
_entity.type
_entity.pdbx_description
1 polymer ?
#
loop_
_entity_poly.entity_id
_entity_poly.type
_entity_poly.pdbx_seq_one_letter_code
_entity_poly.pdbx_strand_id
1 'polypeptide(L)'
;MIESISAITLATHDMTRAVRFYRMLGFEIINGGDDAPFTSFRAGRSYLNLIAQPAERKWSWWGRVIFYHSDVDALHAHVIAAGYRPDTVPRDAEWGERFFHLTDPDGHELSFAWPRIAQLPD
;
A
#
# COMPACT_ATOMS: atom_id res chain seq x y z
N MET A 1 -3.72 11.11 -25.05
CA MET A 1 -3.91 9.72 -24.51
C MET A 1 -3.37 9.64 -23.10
N ILE A 2 -4.08 8.90 -22.24
CA ILE A 2 -3.58 8.67 -20.89
C ILE A 2 -2.38 7.72 -20.97
N GLU A 3 -1.27 8.07 -20.31
CA GLU A 3 -0.02 7.31 -20.40
C GLU A 3 0.15 6.32 -19.25
N SER A 4 -0.24 6.73 -18.04
CA SER A 4 -0.01 5.90 -16.85
C SER A 4 -0.70 6.52 -15.64
N ILE A 5 -0.64 5.80 -14.54
CA ILE A 5 -0.97 6.35 -13.22
C ILE A 5 0.31 6.93 -12.65
N SER A 6 0.34 8.24 -12.40
CA SER A 6 1.50 8.90 -11.81
C SER A 6 1.58 8.64 -10.32
N ALA A 7 0.47 8.84 -9.61
CA ALA A 7 0.44 8.75 -8.15
C ALA A 7 -0.96 8.45 -7.66
N ILE A 8 -1.03 7.89 -6.46
CA ILE A 8 -2.25 7.76 -5.68
C ILE A 8 -2.02 8.54 -4.40
N THR A 9 -2.98 9.40 -4.02
CA THR A 9 -2.90 10.18 -2.80
C THR A 9 -3.96 9.69 -1.82
N LEU A 10 -3.52 9.27 -0.63
CA LEU A 10 -4.38 8.76 0.43
C LEU A 10 -4.43 9.75 1.59
N ALA A 11 -5.62 9.94 2.13
CA ALA A 11 -5.81 10.83 3.28
C ALA A 11 -5.39 10.13 4.57
N THR A 12 -4.83 10.90 5.51
CA THR A 12 -4.54 10.39 6.84
C THR A 12 -4.94 11.41 7.89
N HIS A 13 -5.38 10.92 9.06
CA HIS A 13 -5.62 11.76 10.21
C HIS A 13 -4.38 11.89 11.11
N ASP A 14 -3.33 11.11 10.82
CA ASP A 14 -2.12 11.06 11.65
C ASP A 14 -0.93 10.70 10.76
N MET A 15 -0.20 11.73 10.35
CA MET A 15 0.92 11.54 9.39
C MET A 15 2.01 10.65 9.98
N THR A 16 2.36 10.83 11.26
CA THR A 16 3.38 10.01 11.90
C THR A 16 3.03 8.53 11.86
N ARG A 17 1.78 8.19 12.19
CA ARG A 17 1.28 6.82 12.17
C ARG A 17 1.27 6.25 10.75
N ALA A 18 0.80 7.04 9.80
CA ALA A 18 0.74 6.60 8.39
C ALA A 18 2.14 6.39 7.81
N VAL A 19 3.05 7.32 8.05
CA VAL A 19 4.43 7.21 7.57
C VAL A 19 5.10 5.96 8.13
N ARG A 20 4.92 5.69 9.42
CA ARG A 20 5.47 4.48 10.05
C ARG A 20 4.96 3.22 9.36
N PHE A 21 3.67 3.18 9.04
CA PHE A 21 3.05 2.02 8.40
C PHE A 21 3.63 1.79 7.00
N TYR A 22 3.68 2.84 6.18
CA TYR A 22 4.16 2.68 4.80
C TYR A 22 5.66 2.42 4.73
N ARG A 23 6.45 2.98 5.65
CA ARG A 23 7.87 2.63 5.75
C ARG A 23 8.06 1.17 6.17
N MET A 24 7.23 0.67 7.06
CA MET A 24 7.24 -0.73 7.46
C MET A 24 7.04 -1.65 6.25
N LEU A 25 6.18 -1.24 5.30
CA LEU A 25 5.95 -2.00 4.07
C LEU A 25 7.11 -1.93 3.08
N GLY A 26 8.09 -1.05 3.31
CA GLY A 26 9.24 -0.92 2.45
C GLY A 26 9.17 0.27 1.48
N PHE A 27 8.15 1.11 1.59
CA PHE A 27 8.10 2.32 0.77
C PHE A 27 9.16 3.31 1.21
N GLU A 28 9.84 3.91 0.24
CA GLU A 28 10.92 4.86 0.48
C GLU A 28 10.41 6.29 0.37
N ILE A 29 10.66 7.11 1.39
CA ILE A 29 10.26 8.52 1.39
C ILE A 29 11.06 9.28 0.35
N ILE A 30 10.36 10.03 -0.50
CA ILE A 30 10.96 10.95 -1.45
C ILE A 30 10.92 12.37 -0.91
N ASN A 31 9.82 12.73 -0.25
CA ASN A 31 9.62 14.07 0.27
C ASN A 31 8.63 14.02 1.45
N GLY A 32 8.79 14.93 2.39
CA GLY A 32 7.93 15.01 3.56
C GLY A 32 8.45 14.19 4.73
N GLY A 33 7.55 13.58 5.47
CA GLY A 33 7.86 12.77 6.65
C GLY A 33 6.83 12.96 7.73
N ASP A 34 7.19 12.56 8.97
CA ASP A 34 6.27 12.45 10.11
C ASP A 34 5.49 13.72 10.43
N ASP A 35 6.13 14.88 10.29
CA ASP A 35 5.51 16.15 10.67
C ASP A 35 5.00 16.95 9.47
N ALA A 36 5.12 16.39 8.27
CA ALA A 36 4.72 17.11 7.07
C ALA A 36 3.21 17.00 6.83
N PRO A 37 2.59 18.03 6.21
CA PRO A 37 1.19 17.91 5.81
C PRO A 37 1.01 17.03 4.59
N PHE A 38 2.09 16.73 3.88
CA PHE A 38 2.09 15.92 2.66
C PHE A 38 3.39 15.14 2.58
N THR A 39 3.30 13.85 2.33
CA THR A 39 4.46 12.96 2.21
C THR A 39 4.34 12.14 0.94
N SER A 40 5.44 12.01 0.21
CA SER A 40 5.50 11.19 -1.00
C SER A 40 6.47 10.04 -0.81
N PHE A 41 6.05 8.86 -1.26
CA PHE A 41 6.87 7.65 -1.30
C PHE A 41 7.03 7.21 -2.75
N ARG A 42 8.13 6.51 -3.00
CA ARG A 42 8.33 5.85 -4.29
C ARG A 42 7.55 4.53 -4.33
N ALA A 43 6.85 4.30 -5.42
CA ALA A 43 6.13 3.05 -5.70
C ALA A 43 6.50 2.61 -7.11
N GLY A 44 7.70 2.02 -7.27
CA GLY A 44 8.22 1.68 -8.60
C GLY A 44 8.42 2.93 -9.45
N ARG A 45 7.72 3.03 -10.56
CA ARG A 45 7.72 4.21 -11.43
C ARG A 45 6.66 5.23 -11.05
N SER A 46 5.82 4.90 -10.11
CA SER A 46 4.74 5.76 -9.62
C SER A 46 5.07 6.26 -8.22
N TYR A 47 4.11 6.96 -7.63
CA TYR A 47 4.27 7.49 -6.28
C TYR A 47 3.03 7.17 -5.45
N LEU A 48 3.24 6.99 -4.17
CA LEU A 48 2.18 6.93 -3.18
C LEU A 48 2.34 8.14 -2.29
N ASN A 49 1.29 8.95 -2.21
CA ASN A 49 1.31 10.17 -1.40
C ASN A 49 0.36 10.01 -0.22
N LEU A 50 0.70 10.69 0.87
CA LEU A 50 -0.18 10.85 2.03
C LEU A 50 -0.45 12.32 2.21
N ILE A 51 -1.72 12.68 2.43
CA ILE A 51 -2.12 14.04 2.70
C ILE A 51 -2.84 14.10 4.05
N ALA A 52 -2.34 14.96 4.95
CA ALA A 52 -2.95 15.14 6.26
C ALA A 52 -4.32 15.80 6.10
N GLN A 53 -5.33 15.27 6.79
CA GLN A 53 -6.68 15.80 6.78
C GLN A 53 -7.15 15.99 8.22
N PRO A 54 -7.96 17.03 8.48
CA PRO A 54 -8.46 17.27 9.83
C PRO A 54 -9.39 16.14 10.28
N ALA A 55 -9.51 15.97 11.60
CA ALA A 55 -10.27 14.86 12.18
C ALA A 55 -11.73 14.83 11.75
N GLU A 56 -12.33 16.01 11.48
CA GLU A 56 -13.72 16.10 11.05
C GLU A 56 -13.95 15.69 9.61
N ARG A 57 -12.89 15.58 8.79
CA ARG A 57 -13.04 15.08 7.44
C ARG A 57 -13.07 13.56 7.47
N LYS A 58 -14.20 12.99 7.06
CA LYS A 58 -14.40 11.54 7.07
C LYS A 58 -14.41 10.99 5.66
N TRP A 59 -14.06 9.72 5.54
CA TRP A 59 -14.20 8.96 4.31
C TRP A 59 -14.75 7.58 4.64
N SER A 60 -15.29 6.94 3.62
CA SER A 60 -15.77 5.56 3.72
C SER A 60 -15.03 4.72 2.68
N TRP A 61 -15.45 3.49 2.52
CA TRP A 61 -14.80 2.60 1.55
C TRP A 61 -14.86 3.21 0.14
N TRP A 62 -13.72 3.30 -0.51
CA TRP A 62 -13.59 3.89 -1.83
C TRP A 62 -13.04 2.93 -2.87
N GLY A 63 -12.62 1.73 -2.47
CA GLY A 63 -11.98 0.78 -3.35
C GLY A 63 -10.69 0.29 -2.76
N ARG A 64 -9.75 -0.07 -3.62
CA ARG A 64 -8.51 -0.70 -3.20
C ARG A 64 -7.40 -0.30 -4.15
N VAL A 65 -6.19 -0.11 -3.61
CA VAL A 65 -4.99 0.01 -4.44
C VAL A 65 -4.22 -1.30 -4.37
N ILE A 66 -3.74 -1.76 -5.53
CA ILE A 66 -3.00 -3.01 -5.63
C ILE A 66 -1.57 -2.68 -6.00
N PHE A 67 -0.63 -3.14 -5.17
CA PHE A 67 0.80 -2.99 -5.42
C PHE A 67 1.38 -4.34 -5.80
N TYR A 68 2.30 -4.35 -6.75
CA TYR A 68 3.10 -5.54 -7.00
C TYR A 68 4.28 -5.59 -6.05
N HIS A 69 4.52 -6.77 -5.50
CA HIS A 69 5.66 -7.07 -4.64
C HIS A 69 6.17 -8.45 -4.99
N SER A 70 7.45 -8.57 -5.30
CA SER A 70 8.01 -9.81 -5.84
C SER A 70 8.00 -10.99 -4.86
N ASP A 71 7.79 -10.74 -3.57
CA ASP A 71 7.70 -11.82 -2.58
C ASP A 71 6.56 -11.56 -1.61
N VAL A 72 5.35 -11.91 -2.03
CA VAL A 72 4.11 -11.68 -1.29
C VAL A 72 4.14 -12.37 0.07
N ASP A 73 4.63 -13.61 0.13
CA ASP A 73 4.66 -14.36 1.39
C ASP A 73 5.63 -13.77 2.39
N ALA A 74 6.80 -13.33 1.93
CA ALA A 74 7.78 -12.68 2.80
C ALA A 74 7.24 -11.36 3.35
N LEU A 75 6.58 -10.58 2.51
CA LEU A 75 5.97 -9.33 2.96
C LEU A 75 4.89 -9.58 4.01
N HIS A 76 4.05 -10.58 3.80
CA HIS A 76 3.02 -10.95 4.76
C HIS A 76 3.63 -11.30 6.12
N ALA A 77 4.67 -12.13 6.13
CA ALA A 77 5.35 -12.50 7.37
C ALA A 77 5.99 -11.27 8.05
N HIS A 78 6.56 -10.38 7.26
CA HIS A 78 7.17 -9.15 7.77
C HIS A 78 6.13 -8.24 8.43
N VAL A 79 4.97 -8.09 7.81
CA VAL A 79 3.87 -7.28 8.35
C VAL A 79 3.44 -7.80 9.73
N ILE A 80 3.29 -9.12 9.85
CA ILE A 80 2.93 -9.74 11.13
C ILE A 80 4.03 -9.51 12.17
N ALA A 81 5.29 -9.72 11.79
CA ALA A 81 6.42 -9.51 12.69
C ALA A 81 6.53 -8.06 13.17
N ALA A 82 6.09 -7.11 12.35
CA ALA A 82 6.08 -5.69 12.70
C ALA A 82 4.90 -5.30 13.59
N GLY A 83 4.00 -6.23 13.91
CA GLY A 83 2.89 -5.99 14.84
C GLY A 83 1.58 -5.60 14.17
N TYR A 84 1.49 -5.70 12.86
CA TYR A 84 0.24 -5.42 12.14
C TYR A 84 -0.48 -6.70 11.79
N ARG A 85 -1.76 -6.59 11.47
CA ARG A 85 -2.61 -7.74 11.17
C ARG A 85 -3.14 -7.66 9.74
N PRO A 86 -2.63 -8.51 8.83
CA PRO A 86 -3.20 -8.60 7.49
C PRO A 86 -4.67 -9.07 7.54
N ASP A 87 -5.45 -8.64 6.54
CA ASP A 87 -6.86 -9.02 6.45
C ASP A 87 -7.04 -10.45 5.96
N THR A 88 -6.10 -10.91 5.13
CA THR A 88 -6.12 -12.27 4.58
C THR A 88 -4.73 -12.87 4.63
N VAL A 89 -4.65 -14.20 4.52
CA VAL A 89 -3.38 -14.87 4.27
C VAL A 89 -3.06 -14.82 2.78
N PRO A 90 -1.78 -15.00 2.38
CA PRO A 90 -1.45 -15.11 0.97
C PRO A 90 -2.15 -16.32 0.33
N ARG A 91 -2.66 -16.12 -0.87
CA ARG A 91 -3.31 -17.20 -1.62
C ARG A 91 -3.20 -16.93 -3.11
N ASP A 92 -3.41 -18.00 -3.87
CA ASP A 92 -3.41 -17.93 -5.32
C ASP A 92 -4.80 -17.57 -5.83
N ALA A 93 -4.86 -16.59 -6.72
CA ALA A 93 -6.09 -16.14 -7.33
C ALA A 93 -6.32 -16.83 -8.68
N GLU A 94 -7.58 -16.90 -9.10
CA GLU A 94 -7.95 -17.51 -10.38
C GLU A 94 -7.32 -16.80 -11.57
N TRP A 95 -7.05 -15.51 -11.45
CA TRP A 95 -6.47 -14.72 -12.54
C TRP A 95 -4.95 -14.82 -12.63
N GLY A 96 -4.33 -15.71 -11.85
CA GLY A 96 -2.91 -16.02 -12.01
C GLY A 96 -1.96 -15.21 -11.18
N GLU A 97 -2.42 -14.66 -10.05
CA GLU A 97 -1.58 -13.94 -9.11
C GLU A 97 -1.67 -14.54 -7.72
N ARG A 98 -0.61 -14.38 -6.94
CA ARG A 98 -0.65 -14.64 -5.51
C ARG A 98 -0.78 -13.30 -4.80
N PHE A 99 -1.64 -13.21 -3.78
CA PHE A 99 -1.95 -11.93 -3.16
C PHE A 99 -2.37 -12.06 -1.71
N PHE A 100 -2.31 -10.95 -0.97
CA PHE A 100 -3.03 -10.78 0.30
C PHE A 100 -3.51 -9.34 0.43
N HIS A 101 -4.47 -9.15 1.33
CA HIS A 101 -5.05 -7.82 1.62
C HIS A 101 -4.59 -7.32 2.97
N LEU A 102 -4.46 -6.00 3.08
CA LEU A 102 -4.04 -5.31 4.29
C LEU A 102 -4.72 -3.95 4.33
N THR A 103 -5.32 -3.59 5.47
CA THR A 103 -5.92 -2.28 5.66
C THR A 103 -4.95 -1.39 6.41
N ASP A 104 -4.76 -0.16 5.93
CA ASP A 104 -3.86 0.78 6.57
C ASP A 104 -4.51 1.40 7.82
N PRO A 105 -3.74 2.17 8.64
CA PRO A 105 -4.29 2.74 9.88
C PRO A 105 -5.46 3.70 9.69
N ASP A 106 -5.64 4.24 8.49
CA ASP A 106 -6.75 5.16 8.19
C ASP A 106 -7.93 4.48 7.50
N GLY A 107 -7.88 3.14 7.36
CA GLY A 107 -8.96 2.36 6.78
C GLY A 107 -8.89 2.17 5.28
N HIS A 108 -7.80 2.56 4.65
CA HIS A 108 -7.60 2.32 3.21
C HIS A 108 -7.21 0.87 2.95
N GLU A 109 -7.90 0.23 2.03
CA GLU A 109 -7.61 -1.16 1.70
C GLU A 109 -6.53 -1.26 0.64
N LEU A 110 -5.52 -2.06 0.95
CA LEU A 110 -4.38 -2.32 0.08
C LEU A 110 -4.36 -3.80 -0.28
N SER A 111 -3.79 -4.10 -1.43
CA SER A 111 -3.50 -5.46 -1.84
C SER A 111 -2.06 -5.53 -2.32
N PHE A 112 -1.39 -6.63 -1.99
CA PHE A 112 -0.05 -6.90 -2.46
C PHE A 112 -0.10 -8.18 -3.26
N ALA A 113 0.36 -8.12 -4.51
CA ALA A 113 0.19 -9.21 -5.46
C ALA A 113 1.43 -9.40 -6.30
N TRP A 114 1.56 -10.58 -6.88
CA TRP A 114 2.62 -10.86 -7.84
C TRP A 114 2.16 -11.96 -8.79
N PRO A 115 2.43 -11.82 -10.09
CA PRO A 115 2.08 -12.88 -11.04
C PRO A 115 2.78 -14.18 -10.69
N ARG A 116 2.06 -15.28 -10.79
CA ARG A 116 2.66 -16.59 -10.63
C ARG A 116 3.45 -16.91 -11.88
N ILE A 117 4.68 -17.41 -11.72
CA ILE A 117 5.57 -17.66 -12.85
C ILE A 117 4.92 -18.55 -13.91
N ALA A 118 4.19 -19.57 -13.47
CA ALA A 118 3.53 -20.50 -14.39
C ALA A 118 2.42 -19.84 -15.22
N GLN A 119 1.98 -18.63 -14.85
CA GLN A 119 0.92 -17.88 -15.52
C GLN A 119 1.46 -16.76 -16.41
N LEU A 120 2.77 -16.49 -16.36
CA LEU A 120 3.35 -15.41 -17.15
C LEU A 120 3.49 -15.83 -18.62
N PRO A 121 3.25 -14.90 -19.57
CA PRO A 121 3.52 -15.21 -20.97
C PRO A 121 5.00 -15.38 -21.21
N ASP A 122 5.30 -16.15 -22.22
CA ASP A 122 6.69 -16.42 -22.60
C ASP A 122 7.36 -15.19 -23.21
#